data_2f3925f9e596c8bf3053ed0fcf74d9a1
#
_entry.id   2f3925f9e596c8bf3053ed0fcf74d9a1
#
_cell.length_a   1.000
_cell.length_b   1.000
_cell.length_c   1.000
_cell.angle_alpha   90.00
_cell.angle_beta   90.00
_cell.angle_gamma   90.00
#
_symmetry.space_group_name_H-M   'P 1'
#
loop_
_entity.id
_entity.type
_entity.pdbx_description
1 polymer ?
#
loop_
_entity_poly.entity_id
_entity_poly.type
_entity_poly.pdbx_seq_one_letter_code
_entity_poly.pdbx_strand_id
1 'polypeptide(L)'
;FEYDRLYDELVELENETGIHMSGSPTSKVGYETLSELPKENHEKPMLSLDKTKSVDTLAEFAGVHKCLLSWKLDGLTVVLTYNNGELVKAVTRGNGYVGEVITPNAKVFKNIPLTIPYKGELILRGEAIITYSDFNRINDSIIDDAEKYKNPRNLCSGSVRQLNNEITAKRNVCLLYPSPS
;
A
#
# COMPACT_ATOMS: atom_id res chain seq x y z
N PHE A 1 2.00 -12.45 -29.15
CA PHE A 1 2.65 -13.69 -29.61
C PHE A 1 3.98 -13.99 -28.90
N GLU A 2 5.03 -13.14 -29.03
CA GLU A 2 6.34 -13.41 -28.37
C GLU A 2 6.28 -13.15 -26.86
N TYR A 3 5.62 -12.08 -26.45
CA TYR A 3 5.39 -11.78 -25.03
C TYR A 3 4.59 -12.89 -24.33
N ASP A 4 3.51 -13.36 -24.96
CA ASP A 4 2.66 -14.41 -24.38
C ASP A 4 3.45 -15.70 -24.19
N ARG A 5 4.25 -16.09 -25.21
CA ARG A 5 5.12 -17.27 -25.12
C ARG A 5 6.15 -17.16 -23.98
N LEU A 6 6.80 -16.01 -23.85
CA LEU A 6 7.79 -15.79 -22.79
C LEU A 6 7.12 -15.72 -21.39
N TYR A 7 5.91 -15.22 -21.34
CA TYR A 7 5.12 -15.20 -20.12
C TYR A 7 4.75 -16.62 -19.66
N ASP A 8 4.25 -17.47 -20.58
CA ASP A 8 3.92 -18.86 -20.29
C ASP A 8 5.16 -19.67 -19.86
N GLU A 9 6.29 -19.48 -20.56
CA GLU A 9 7.57 -20.11 -20.21
C GLU A 9 8.06 -19.68 -18.81
N LEU A 10 7.89 -18.40 -18.46
CA LEU A 10 8.22 -17.90 -17.13
C LEU A 10 7.32 -18.52 -16.05
N VAL A 11 6.02 -18.65 -16.30
CA VAL A 11 5.07 -19.31 -15.39
C VAL A 11 5.48 -20.77 -15.15
N GLU A 12 5.86 -21.50 -16.21
CA GLU A 12 6.33 -22.87 -16.07
C GLU A 12 7.59 -22.98 -15.24
N LEU A 13 8.59 -22.13 -15.50
CA LEU A 13 9.84 -22.10 -14.75
C LEU A 13 9.64 -21.72 -13.27
N GLU A 14 8.78 -20.76 -12.97
CA GLU A 14 8.44 -20.38 -11.60
C GLU A 14 7.73 -21.53 -10.85
N ASN A 15 6.85 -22.28 -11.53
CA ASN A 15 6.20 -23.45 -10.96
C ASN A 15 7.17 -24.63 -10.73
N GLU A 16 8.10 -24.86 -11.64
CA GLU A 16 9.09 -25.94 -11.52
C GLU A 16 10.14 -25.67 -10.43
N THR A 17 10.59 -24.42 -10.34
CA THR A 17 11.65 -24.04 -9.39
C THR A 17 11.13 -23.64 -8.02
N GLY A 18 9.86 -23.26 -7.91
CA GLY A 18 9.27 -22.65 -6.71
C GLY A 18 9.82 -21.26 -6.38
N ILE A 19 10.58 -20.66 -7.32
CA ILE A 19 11.20 -19.34 -7.13
C ILE A 19 10.37 -18.29 -7.87
N HIS A 20 9.75 -17.38 -7.12
CA HIS A 20 9.02 -16.23 -7.66
C HIS A 20 9.77 -14.95 -7.33
N MET A 21 10.25 -14.26 -8.35
CA MET A 21 10.87 -12.94 -8.16
C MET A 21 9.80 -11.87 -7.94
N SER A 22 10.01 -10.97 -6.99
CA SER A 22 9.05 -9.89 -6.68
C SER A 22 8.79 -8.94 -7.85
N GLY A 23 9.74 -8.86 -8.80
CA GLY A 23 9.62 -8.09 -10.05
C GLY A 23 9.03 -8.88 -11.22
N SER A 24 8.70 -10.16 -11.05
CA SER A 24 8.13 -10.98 -12.12
C SER A 24 6.78 -10.42 -12.58
N PRO A 25 6.52 -10.36 -13.90
CA PRO A 25 5.21 -10.00 -14.42
C PRO A 25 4.11 -10.96 -13.95
N THR A 26 4.46 -12.21 -13.62
CA THR A 26 3.55 -13.21 -13.07
C THR A 26 3.13 -12.90 -11.63
N SER A 27 3.97 -12.16 -10.89
CA SER A 27 3.71 -11.76 -9.50
C SER A 27 2.79 -10.55 -9.35
N LYS A 28 2.56 -9.78 -10.43
CA LYS A 28 1.73 -8.56 -10.35
C LYS A 28 0.24 -8.86 -10.26
N VAL A 29 -0.21 -9.86 -11.01
CA VAL A 29 -1.62 -10.24 -11.08
C VAL A 29 -1.67 -11.75 -10.92
N GLY A 30 -1.91 -12.21 -9.75
CA GLY A 30 -2.13 -13.59 -9.41
C GLY A 30 -2.59 -13.63 -7.97
N TYR A 31 -3.55 -14.45 -7.63
CA TYR A 31 -4.01 -14.52 -6.26
C TYR A 31 -3.64 -15.86 -5.65
N GLU A 32 -2.99 -15.78 -4.51
CA GLU A 32 -3.10 -16.84 -3.52
C GLU A 32 -4.50 -16.75 -2.92
N THR A 33 -5.25 -17.84 -2.92
CA THR A 33 -6.56 -17.91 -2.28
C THR A 33 -6.34 -17.87 -0.76
N LEU A 34 -6.25 -16.67 -0.20
CA LEU A 34 -6.21 -16.46 1.24
C LEU A 34 -7.64 -16.48 1.78
N SER A 35 -7.90 -17.22 2.85
CA SER A 35 -9.17 -17.15 3.58
C SER A 35 -9.23 -15.93 4.50
N GLU A 36 -8.07 -15.45 4.98
CA GLU A 36 -7.90 -14.28 5.82
C GLU A 36 -6.54 -13.63 5.54
N LEU A 37 -6.44 -12.32 5.80
CA LEU A 37 -5.15 -11.63 5.76
C LEU A 37 -4.33 -11.99 7.01
N PRO A 38 -3.09 -12.48 6.85
CA PRO A 38 -2.21 -12.75 7.99
C PRO A 38 -1.98 -11.47 8.79
N LYS A 39 -1.76 -11.62 10.09
CA LYS A 39 -1.43 -10.50 10.99
C LYS A 39 0.02 -10.58 11.41
N GLU A 40 0.65 -9.42 11.53
CA GLU A 40 2.04 -9.28 11.95
C GLU A 40 2.22 -8.14 12.96
N ASN A 41 3.11 -8.36 13.93
CA ASN A 41 3.49 -7.33 14.88
C ASN A 41 4.45 -6.33 14.25
N HIS A 42 4.28 -5.04 14.54
CA HIS A 42 5.23 -4.01 14.17
C HIS A 42 6.45 -4.05 15.11
N GLU A 43 7.65 -4.00 14.56
CA GLU A 43 8.88 -3.89 15.36
C GLU A 43 8.90 -2.63 16.23
N LYS A 44 8.34 -1.54 15.71
CA LYS A 44 8.16 -0.28 16.44
C LYS A 44 6.70 0.13 16.39
N PRO A 45 6.10 0.52 17.53
CA PRO A 45 4.71 0.96 17.56
C PRO A 45 4.44 2.10 16.58
N MET A 46 3.32 2.01 15.87
CA MET A 46 2.85 3.04 14.94
C MET A 46 1.82 3.94 15.63
N LEU A 47 2.31 4.72 16.59
CA LEU A 47 1.47 5.59 17.40
C LEU A 47 0.88 6.74 16.55
N SER A 48 -0.21 7.32 17.07
CA SER A 48 -0.80 8.55 16.52
C SER A 48 0.10 9.73 16.82
N LEU A 49 0.14 10.69 15.89
CA LEU A 49 0.77 11.97 16.12
C LEU A 49 -0.11 12.82 17.04
N ASP A 50 0.53 13.68 17.81
CA ASP A 50 -0.17 14.72 18.57
C ASP A 50 -0.90 15.67 17.62
N LYS A 51 -1.95 16.28 18.14
CA LYS A 51 -2.78 17.22 17.38
C LYS A 51 -3.14 18.41 18.23
N THR A 52 -3.13 19.59 17.63
CA THR A 52 -3.59 20.83 18.27
C THR A 52 -4.44 21.66 17.33
N LYS A 53 -5.29 22.51 17.90
CA LYS A 53 -5.99 23.60 17.20
C LYS A 53 -5.44 24.96 17.60
N SER A 54 -4.49 25.01 18.56
CA SER A 54 -3.87 26.23 19.05
C SER A 54 -2.67 26.58 18.18
N VAL A 55 -2.64 27.82 17.70
CA VAL A 55 -1.49 28.38 16.99
C VAL A 55 -0.28 28.52 17.92
N ASP A 56 -0.50 28.89 19.18
CA ASP A 56 0.57 29.03 20.16
C ASP A 56 1.26 27.70 20.44
N THR A 57 0.50 26.61 20.65
CA THR A 57 1.05 25.26 20.81
C THR A 57 1.83 24.82 19.57
N LEU A 58 1.37 25.18 18.37
CA LEU A 58 2.08 24.87 17.12
C LEU A 58 3.38 25.68 17.03
N ALA A 59 3.36 26.95 17.44
CA ALA A 59 4.55 27.80 17.47
C ALA A 59 5.57 27.29 18.49
N GLU A 60 5.13 26.88 19.67
CA GLU A 60 6.00 26.23 20.68
C GLU A 60 6.64 24.95 20.15
N PHE A 61 5.85 24.09 19.47
CA PHE A 61 6.36 22.88 18.83
C PHE A 61 7.42 23.18 17.76
N ALA A 62 7.16 24.19 16.93
CA ALA A 62 8.09 24.60 15.89
C ALA A 62 9.38 25.20 16.47
N GLY A 63 9.28 26.00 17.55
CA GLY A 63 10.40 26.66 18.19
C GLY A 63 11.23 27.46 17.19
N VAL A 64 12.54 27.19 17.16
CA VAL A 64 13.49 27.83 16.22
C VAL A 64 13.80 26.99 14.99
N HIS A 65 13.15 25.83 14.85
CA HIS A 65 13.42 24.89 13.77
C HIS A 65 12.68 25.26 12.48
N LYS A 66 13.28 24.90 11.34
CA LYS A 66 12.57 24.94 10.08
C LYS A 66 11.51 23.85 10.07
N CYS A 67 10.27 24.21 9.80
CA CYS A 67 9.15 23.29 9.72
C CYS A 67 8.61 23.21 8.30
N LEU A 68 8.18 22.01 7.89
CA LEU A 68 7.45 21.79 6.66
C LEU A 68 5.96 21.65 6.98
N LEU A 69 5.15 22.52 6.38
CA LEU A 69 3.70 22.38 6.43
C LEU A 69 3.22 21.55 5.25
N SER A 70 2.46 20.52 5.52
CA SER A 70 1.88 19.65 4.49
C SER A 70 0.44 19.27 4.79
N TRP A 71 -0.29 18.86 3.77
CA TRP A 71 -1.62 18.29 3.96
C TRP A 71 -1.52 16.96 4.70
N LYS A 72 -2.38 16.76 5.70
CA LYS A 72 -2.57 15.44 6.28
C LYS A 72 -3.60 14.69 5.46
N LEU A 73 -3.09 13.84 4.58
CA LEU A 73 -3.93 13.01 3.72
C LEU A 73 -4.72 11.99 4.55
N ASP A 74 -5.91 11.68 4.09
CA ASP A 74 -6.83 10.77 4.75
C ASP A 74 -6.98 9.47 3.94
N GLY A 75 -6.26 8.46 4.35
CA GLY A 75 -6.20 7.15 3.71
C GLY A 75 -5.99 6.02 4.71
N LEU A 76 -5.14 5.08 4.37
CA LEU A 76 -4.72 3.97 5.22
C LEU A 76 -3.20 3.93 5.32
N THR A 77 -2.67 4.00 6.53
CA THR A 77 -1.21 3.92 6.72
C THR A 77 -0.70 2.52 6.41
N VAL A 78 0.34 2.44 5.59
CA VAL A 78 1.01 1.20 5.16
C VAL A 78 2.51 1.33 5.39
N VAL A 79 3.12 0.25 5.85
CA VAL A 79 4.57 0.09 5.97
C VAL A 79 5.02 -0.87 4.89
N LEU A 80 5.98 -0.44 4.08
CA LEU A 80 6.68 -1.26 3.09
C LEU A 80 8.06 -1.63 3.61
N THR A 81 8.44 -2.88 3.44
CA THR A 81 9.80 -3.34 3.70
C THR A 81 10.41 -3.83 2.39
N TYR A 82 11.53 -3.23 2.02
CA TYR A 82 12.40 -3.72 0.95
C TYR A 82 13.61 -4.37 1.58
N ASN A 83 14.05 -5.47 1.00
CA ASN A 83 15.30 -6.15 1.36
C ASN A 83 16.04 -6.53 0.10
N ASN A 84 17.35 -6.26 0.06
CA ASN A 84 18.19 -6.47 -1.12
C ASN A 84 17.62 -5.85 -2.42
N GLY A 85 16.87 -4.76 -2.28
CA GLY A 85 16.25 -4.05 -3.40
C GLY A 85 14.89 -4.59 -3.85
N GLU A 86 14.32 -5.58 -3.18
CA GLU A 86 13.04 -6.18 -3.52
C GLU A 86 11.97 -5.85 -2.46
N LEU A 87 10.74 -5.58 -2.89
CA LEU A 87 9.61 -5.44 -1.99
C LEU A 87 9.23 -6.80 -1.39
N VAL A 88 9.64 -7.03 -0.14
CA VAL A 88 9.42 -8.32 0.53
C VAL A 88 8.16 -8.31 1.39
N LYS A 89 7.74 -7.14 1.89
CA LYS A 89 6.61 -7.07 2.83
C LYS A 89 5.89 -5.74 2.77
N ALA A 90 4.56 -5.80 2.94
CA ALA A 90 3.71 -4.64 3.18
C ALA A 90 2.69 -4.96 4.28
N VAL A 91 2.56 -4.08 5.27
CA VAL A 91 1.71 -4.27 6.45
C VAL A 91 0.89 -3.01 6.72
N THR A 92 -0.39 -3.15 7.01
CA THR A 92 -1.22 -2.02 7.45
C THR A 92 -0.85 -1.58 8.86
N ARG A 93 -1.16 -0.34 9.22
CA ARG A 93 -0.96 0.14 10.60
C ARG A 93 -1.70 -0.72 11.63
N GLY A 94 -2.92 -1.19 11.29
CA GLY A 94 -3.79 -1.88 12.24
C GLY A 94 -4.08 -1.01 13.47
N ASN A 95 -3.94 -1.60 14.66
CA ASN A 95 -4.10 -0.91 15.95
C ASN A 95 -2.83 -0.16 16.41
N GLY A 96 -1.79 -0.13 15.58
CA GLY A 96 -0.49 0.47 15.89
C GLY A 96 0.56 -0.52 16.42
N TYR A 97 0.16 -1.69 16.86
CA TYR A 97 1.04 -2.78 17.31
C TYR A 97 0.99 -3.98 16.38
N VAL A 98 -0.19 -4.29 15.87
CA VAL A 98 -0.45 -5.42 14.97
C VAL A 98 -1.16 -4.89 13.73
N GLY A 99 -0.64 -5.23 12.56
CA GLY A 99 -1.23 -4.91 11.26
C GLY A 99 -1.53 -6.16 10.44
N GLU A 100 -2.25 -5.98 9.35
CA GLU A 100 -2.55 -7.02 8.38
C GLU A 100 -1.50 -7.03 7.28
N VAL A 101 -0.99 -8.20 6.92
CA VAL A 101 -0.04 -8.36 5.81
C VAL A 101 -0.80 -8.26 4.49
N ILE A 102 -0.42 -7.26 3.70
CA ILE A 102 -1.09 -6.90 2.45
C ILE A 102 -0.13 -6.91 1.26
N THR A 103 0.96 -7.64 1.36
CA THR A 103 2.02 -7.64 0.34
C THR A 103 1.49 -7.90 -1.07
N PRO A 104 0.60 -8.88 -1.32
CA PRO A 104 0.03 -9.10 -2.65
C PRO A 104 -0.72 -7.86 -3.18
N ASN A 105 -1.45 -7.17 -2.31
CA ASN A 105 -2.19 -5.96 -2.68
C ASN A 105 -1.25 -4.77 -2.93
N ALA A 106 -0.22 -4.60 -2.10
CA ALA A 106 0.76 -3.53 -2.28
C ALA A 106 1.53 -3.64 -3.61
N LYS A 107 1.79 -4.86 -4.08
CA LYS A 107 2.45 -5.11 -5.37
C LYS A 107 1.68 -4.56 -6.57
N VAL A 108 0.37 -4.37 -6.46
CA VAL A 108 -0.48 -3.83 -7.53
C VAL A 108 -0.87 -2.38 -7.33
N PHE A 109 -0.29 -1.69 -6.33
CA PHE A 109 -0.46 -0.24 -6.20
C PHE A 109 0.20 0.47 -7.37
N LYS A 110 -0.43 1.56 -7.81
CA LYS A 110 -0.05 2.25 -9.04
C LYS A 110 1.39 2.78 -9.07
N ASN A 111 1.95 3.13 -7.91
CA ASN A 111 3.22 3.83 -7.80
C ASN A 111 4.25 3.16 -6.87
N ILE A 112 4.04 1.90 -6.48
CA ILE A 112 5.02 1.15 -5.70
C ILE A 112 5.93 0.38 -6.66
N PRO A 113 7.25 0.70 -6.71
CA PRO A 113 8.22 -0.11 -7.44
C PRO A 113 8.40 -1.45 -6.71
N LEU A 114 8.39 -2.56 -7.44
CA LEU A 114 8.66 -3.89 -6.87
C LEU A 114 10.15 -4.07 -6.58
N THR A 115 11.00 -3.34 -7.31
CA THR A 115 12.45 -3.35 -7.13
C THR A 115 13.00 -1.94 -7.07
N ILE A 116 14.02 -1.75 -6.22
CA ILE A 116 14.75 -0.48 -6.05
C ILE A 116 16.27 -0.72 -6.11
N PRO A 117 17.08 0.29 -6.44
CA PRO A 117 18.53 0.14 -6.51
C PRO A 117 19.20 -0.13 -5.16
N TYR A 118 18.62 0.35 -4.05
CA TYR A 118 19.19 0.20 -2.72
C TYR A 118 19.18 -1.26 -2.26
N LYS A 119 20.35 -1.79 -1.84
CA LYS A 119 20.55 -3.20 -1.51
C LYS A 119 20.55 -3.53 -0.01
N GLY A 120 20.34 -2.54 0.84
CA GLY A 120 20.09 -2.77 2.27
C GLY A 120 18.62 -3.04 2.58
N GLU A 121 18.31 -3.14 3.86
CA GLU A 121 16.94 -3.09 4.34
C GLU A 121 16.43 -1.64 4.33
N LEU A 122 15.27 -1.42 3.74
CA LEU A 122 14.60 -0.12 3.71
C LEU A 122 13.15 -0.28 4.15
N ILE A 123 12.80 0.42 5.22
CA ILE A 123 11.43 0.47 5.73
C ILE A 123 10.84 1.84 5.42
N LEU A 124 9.76 1.86 4.65
CA LEU A 124 9.04 3.07 4.27
C LEU A 124 7.65 3.06 4.89
N ARG A 125 7.27 4.18 5.49
CA ARG A 125 5.91 4.41 5.98
C ARG A 125 5.23 5.43 5.07
N GLY A 126 4.04 5.12 4.59
CA GLY A 126 3.26 6.01 3.75
C GLY A 126 1.76 5.88 4.00
N GLU A 127 1.00 6.73 3.34
CA GLU A 127 -0.45 6.72 3.38
C GLU A 127 -1.00 6.24 2.04
N ALA A 128 -1.69 5.11 2.03
CA ALA A 128 -2.39 4.61 0.86
C ALA A 128 -3.67 5.41 0.66
N ILE A 129 -3.86 5.91 -0.54
CA ILE A 129 -5.00 6.75 -0.91
C ILE A 129 -5.61 6.30 -2.24
N ILE A 130 -6.84 6.73 -2.47
CA ILE A 130 -7.52 6.72 -3.77
C ILE A 130 -7.93 8.15 -4.08
N THR A 131 -7.74 8.59 -5.33
CA THR A 131 -8.12 9.93 -5.77
C THR A 131 -9.65 10.10 -5.79
N TYR A 132 -10.15 11.33 -5.67
CA TYR A 132 -11.59 11.59 -5.79
C TYR A 132 -12.14 11.19 -7.16
N SER A 133 -11.38 11.33 -8.22
CA SER A 133 -11.77 10.90 -9.57
C SER A 133 -11.99 9.39 -9.66
N ASP A 134 -11.06 8.59 -9.08
CA ASP A 134 -11.20 7.14 -9.04
C ASP A 134 -12.33 6.71 -8.08
N PHE A 135 -12.48 7.39 -6.96
CA PHE A 135 -13.58 7.16 -6.01
C PHE A 135 -14.94 7.36 -6.67
N ASN A 136 -15.14 8.48 -7.38
CA ASN A 136 -16.40 8.76 -8.07
C ASN A 136 -16.65 7.71 -9.16
N ARG A 137 -15.66 7.41 -10.01
CA ARG A 137 -15.78 6.40 -11.06
C ARG A 137 -16.18 5.03 -10.51
N ILE A 138 -15.61 4.63 -9.38
CA ILE A 138 -15.92 3.33 -8.75
C ILE A 138 -17.32 3.36 -8.14
N ASN A 139 -17.68 4.40 -7.38
CA ASN A 139 -18.99 4.51 -6.78
C ASN A 139 -20.11 4.60 -7.84
N ASP A 140 -19.88 5.29 -8.95
CA ASP A 140 -20.85 5.39 -10.04
C ASP A 140 -21.10 4.02 -10.72
N SER A 141 -20.16 3.10 -10.62
CA SER A 141 -20.30 1.72 -11.13
C SER A 141 -21.07 0.79 -10.19
N ILE A 142 -21.31 1.19 -8.94
CA ILE A 142 -22.06 0.41 -7.95
C ILE A 142 -23.55 0.72 -8.11
N ILE A 143 -24.34 -0.32 -8.41
CA ILE A 143 -25.78 -0.16 -8.70
C ILE A 143 -26.58 0.07 -7.42
N ASP A 144 -26.25 -0.65 -6.34
CA ASP A 144 -26.93 -0.51 -5.07
C ASP A 144 -26.32 0.63 -4.25
N ASP A 145 -27.09 1.67 -3.99
CA ASP A 145 -26.66 2.83 -3.21
C ASP A 145 -26.23 2.45 -1.77
N ALA A 146 -26.77 1.38 -1.22
CA ALA A 146 -26.39 0.88 0.11
C ALA A 146 -24.96 0.30 0.14
N GLU A 147 -24.45 -0.16 -0.99
CA GLU A 147 -23.09 -0.69 -1.13
C GLU A 147 -22.04 0.37 -1.47
N LYS A 148 -22.46 1.60 -1.79
CA LYS A 148 -21.55 2.69 -2.11
C LYS A 148 -20.67 3.07 -0.92
N TYR A 149 -19.43 3.37 -1.22
CA TYR A 149 -18.47 3.84 -0.22
C TYR A 149 -18.78 5.29 0.17
N LYS A 150 -18.69 5.58 1.47
CA LYS A 150 -19.01 6.92 2.01
C LYS A 150 -17.97 7.99 1.67
N ASN A 151 -16.71 7.57 1.52
CA ASN A 151 -15.59 8.47 1.24
C ASN A 151 -14.39 7.70 0.65
N PRO A 152 -13.40 8.39 0.05
CA PRO A 152 -12.21 7.76 -0.53
C PRO A 152 -11.39 6.91 0.45
N ARG A 153 -11.32 7.31 1.74
CA ARG A 153 -10.64 6.54 2.78
C ARG A 153 -11.27 5.16 2.99
N ASN A 154 -12.61 5.09 3.07
CA ASN A 154 -13.31 3.82 3.24
C ASN A 154 -13.12 2.91 2.04
N LEU A 155 -13.18 3.47 0.82
CA LEU A 155 -12.87 2.73 -0.40
C LEU A 155 -11.42 2.24 -0.41
N CYS A 156 -10.46 3.09 -0.04
CA CYS A 156 -9.05 2.72 0.03
C CYS A 156 -8.82 1.60 1.04
N SER A 157 -9.36 1.72 2.25
CA SER A 157 -9.26 0.71 3.30
C SER A 157 -9.83 -0.64 2.85
N GLY A 158 -10.99 -0.64 2.21
CA GLY A 158 -11.58 -1.85 1.63
C GLY A 158 -10.78 -2.41 0.45
N SER A 159 -10.13 -1.55 -0.33
CA SER A 159 -9.33 -1.96 -1.49
C SER A 159 -8.01 -2.62 -1.09
N VAL A 160 -7.36 -2.06 -0.09
CA VAL A 160 -6.06 -2.56 0.41
C VAL A 160 -6.19 -3.91 1.10
N ARG A 161 -7.37 -4.24 1.61
CA ARG A 161 -7.67 -5.48 2.34
C ARG A 161 -8.37 -6.55 1.50
N GLN A 162 -8.39 -6.42 0.19
CA GLN A 162 -8.98 -7.45 -0.68
C GLN A 162 -8.18 -8.74 -0.61
N LEU A 163 -8.86 -9.87 -0.54
CA LEU A 163 -8.22 -11.19 -0.64
C LEU A 163 -7.76 -11.47 -2.07
N ASN A 164 -8.47 -10.94 -3.07
CA ASN A 164 -8.08 -10.96 -4.47
C ASN A 164 -7.48 -9.60 -4.87
N ASN A 165 -6.18 -9.59 -5.15
CA ASN A 165 -5.45 -8.36 -5.51
C ASN A 165 -5.83 -7.79 -6.89
N GLU A 166 -6.51 -8.54 -7.77
CA GLU A 166 -7.04 -8.01 -9.02
C GLU A 166 -8.08 -6.91 -8.78
N ILE A 167 -8.86 -7.02 -7.69
CA ILE A 167 -9.81 -5.99 -7.29
C ILE A 167 -9.04 -4.73 -6.88
N THR A 168 -7.96 -4.88 -6.11
CA THR A 168 -7.09 -3.78 -5.71
C THR A 168 -6.45 -3.10 -6.93
N ALA A 169 -5.96 -3.89 -7.90
CA ALA A 169 -5.35 -3.38 -9.13
C ALA A 169 -6.29 -2.45 -9.93
N LYS A 170 -7.59 -2.80 -10.01
CA LYS A 170 -8.60 -2.00 -10.72
C LYS A 170 -8.98 -0.69 -10.00
N ARG A 171 -8.61 -0.54 -8.74
CA ARG A 171 -9.01 0.60 -7.89
C ARG A 171 -7.98 1.72 -7.83
N ASN A 172 -6.85 1.59 -8.51
CA ASN A 172 -5.82 2.63 -8.63
C ASN A 172 -5.31 3.16 -7.28
N VAL A 173 -5.07 2.28 -6.31
CA VAL A 173 -4.50 2.69 -5.03
C VAL A 173 -3.09 3.25 -5.26
N CYS A 174 -2.79 4.39 -4.64
CA CYS A 174 -1.47 5.01 -4.62
C CYS A 174 -0.96 5.10 -3.18
N LEU A 175 0.34 4.98 -2.98
CA LEU A 175 1.00 5.24 -1.70
C LEU A 175 1.73 6.58 -1.77
N LEU A 176 1.44 7.46 -0.82
CA LEU A 176 2.18 8.70 -0.63
C LEU A 176 3.05 8.58 0.62
N TYR A 177 4.31 8.93 0.50
CA TYR A 177 5.29 8.90 1.58
C TYR A 177 6.03 10.25 1.62
N PRO A 178 6.52 10.66 2.80
CA PRO A 178 7.27 11.90 2.92
C PRO A 178 8.48 11.90 2.01
N SER A 179 8.75 13.02 1.34
CA SER A 179 10.02 13.21 0.66
C SER A 179 11.14 13.20 1.71
N PRO A 180 12.28 12.55 1.45
CA PRO A 180 13.43 12.68 2.34
C PRO A 180 13.82 14.15 2.42
N SER A 181 13.94 14.63 3.64
CA SER A 181 14.40 16.01 3.97
C SER A 181 15.90 16.10 3.83
#